data_96e6649f7c350708f1a129aea46410d0
#
_entry.id   96e6649f7c350708f1a129aea46410d0
#
_cell.length_a   1.000
_cell.length_b   1.000
_cell.length_c   1.000
_cell.angle_alpha   90.00
_cell.angle_beta   90.00
_cell.angle_gamma   90.00
#
_symmetry.space_group_name_H-M   'P 1'
#
loop_
_entity.id
_entity.type
_entity.pdbx_description
1 polymer ?
#
loop_
_entity_poly.entity_id
_entity_poly.type
_entity_poly.pdbx_seq_one_letter_code
_entity_poly.pdbx_strand_id
1 'polypeptide(L)'
;MEKFKIGTSEYEIREFEKGKDSIKELTELLHKAYKRLADMGLNFVATYQDEEYTERYLKNGRCFILLMDCKLVGTIFYYTHNWDDIPEILKRDDAVLFGKFAVEPKLQNQGLGSKLMDFVEKHALENGKKEIVLDTSEKAGHLNDYYTKRGYRFVQYWQWPDVNYRSIVMSKKLQS
;
A
#
# COMPACT_ATOMS: atom_id res chain seq x y z
N MET A 1 -12.58 -10.41 -3.77
CA MET A 1 -13.61 -9.35 -3.67
C MET A 1 -14.27 -9.46 -2.30
N GLU A 2 -14.39 -8.34 -1.62
CA GLU A 2 -15.06 -8.25 -0.31
C GLU A 2 -16.03 -7.06 -0.33
N LYS A 3 -17.27 -7.24 0.18
CA LYS A 3 -18.28 -6.18 0.29
C LYS A 3 -18.71 -6.02 1.73
N PHE A 4 -18.90 -4.78 2.17
CA PHE A 4 -19.36 -4.46 3.52
C PHE A 4 -20.08 -3.11 3.55
N LYS A 5 -20.76 -2.83 4.68
CA LYS A 5 -21.46 -1.54 4.90
C LYS A 5 -20.93 -0.87 6.15
N ILE A 6 -20.83 0.45 6.11
CA ILE A 6 -20.64 1.30 7.28
C ILE A 6 -21.70 2.42 7.20
N GLY A 7 -22.60 2.45 8.18
CA GLY A 7 -23.75 3.32 8.10
C GLY A 7 -24.61 3.02 6.87
N THR A 8 -24.90 4.03 6.06
CA THR A 8 -25.66 3.90 4.81
C THR A 8 -24.81 3.64 3.59
N SER A 9 -23.49 3.78 3.65
CA SER A 9 -22.59 3.61 2.50
C SER A 9 -22.21 2.16 2.26
N GLU A 10 -22.14 1.77 1.01
CA GLU A 10 -21.69 0.48 0.56
C GLU A 10 -20.22 0.54 0.16
N TYR A 11 -19.44 -0.42 0.62
CA TYR A 11 -18.02 -0.52 0.33
C TYR A 11 -17.70 -1.82 -0.39
N GLU A 12 -16.76 -1.74 -1.32
CA GLU A 12 -16.24 -2.91 -2.05
C GLU A 12 -14.72 -2.83 -2.12
N ILE A 13 -14.04 -3.92 -1.74
CA ILE A 13 -12.62 -4.12 -2.01
C ILE A 13 -12.49 -5.17 -3.10
N ARG A 14 -11.83 -4.81 -4.19
CA ARG A 14 -11.52 -5.70 -5.31
C ARG A 14 -10.23 -5.31 -6.00
N GLU A 15 -9.80 -6.16 -6.91
CA GLU A 15 -8.67 -5.83 -7.79
C GLU A 15 -9.05 -4.74 -8.79
N PHE A 16 -8.08 -3.89 -9.14
CA PHE A 16 -8.21 -2.87 -10.18
C PHE A 16 -8.40 -3.54 -11.54
N GLU A 17 -9.40 -3.14 -12.29
CA GLU A 17 -9.73 -3.66 -13.61
C GLU A 17 -9.41 -2.64 -14.70
N LYS A 18 -8.34 -2.91 -15.49
CA LYS A 18 -7.99 -2.04 -16.63
C LYS A 18 -9.17 -1.97 -17.62
N GLY A 19 -9.49 -0.75 -18.03
CA GLY A 19 -10.63 -0.49 -18.94
C GLY A 19 -11.96 -0.21 -18.22
N LYS A 20 -12.04 -0.50 -16.92
CA LYS A 20 -13.20 -0.16 -16.07
C LYS A 20 -12.83 0.94 -15.08
N ASP A 21 -11.66 0.82 -14.47
CA ASP A 21 -11.16 1.75 -13.46
C ASP A 21 -10.21 2.78 -14.05
N SER A 22 -10.22 3.98 -13.51
CA SER A 22 -9.43 5.11 -14.00
C SER A 22 -8.05 5.16 -13.38
N ILE A 23 -6.99 5.03 -14.20
CA ILE A 23 -5.59 5.24 -13.77
C ILE A 23 -5.40 6.65 -13.26
N LYS A 24 -6.05 7.64 -13.89
CA LYS A 24 -6.01 9.04 -13.48
C LYS A 24 -6.55 9.21 -12.06
N GLU A 25 -7.75 8.69 -11.76
CA GLU A 25 -8.34 8.78 -10.41
C GLU A 25 -7.46 8.07 -9.37
N LEU A 26 -6.87 6.93 -9.72
CA LEU A 26 -5.95 6.21 -8.86
C LEU A 26 -4.69 7.03 -8.55
N THR A 27 -4.11 7.68 -9.56
CA THR A 27 -2.94 8.56 -9.40
C THR A 27 -3.27 9.79 -8.55
N GLU A 28 -4.41 10.42 -8.79
CA GLU A 28 -4.88 11.56 -8.01
C GLU A 28 -5.17 11.19 -6.55
N LEU A 29 -5.71 10.01 -6.28
CA LEU A 29 -5.90 9.51 -4.91
C LEU A 29 -4.56 9.35 -4.19
N LEU A 30 -3.55 8.80 -4.86
CA LEU A 30 -2.21 8.67 -4.30
C LEU A 30 -1.62 10.05 -3.95
N HIS A 31 -1.68 11.02 -4.86
CA HIS A 31 -1.22 12.39 -4.60
C HIS A 31 -1.90 13.02 -3.38
N LYS A 32 -3.23 12.90 -3.29
CA LYS A 32 -4.00 13.44 -2.15
C LYS A 32 -3.61 12.79 -0.83
N ALA A 33 -3.54 11.47 -0.81
CA ALA A 33 -3.25 10.72 0.42
C ALA A 33 -1.82 10.92 0.91
N TYR A 34 -0.86 11.07 -0.01
CA TYR A 34 0.56 11.26 0.31
C TYR A 34 0.96 12.73 0.50
N LYS A 35 0.04 13.68 0.27
CA LYS A 35 0.33 15.11 0.41
C LYS A 35 0.93 15.48 1.77
N ARG A 36 0.43 14.90 2.87
CA ARG A 36 0.99 15.13 4.21
C ARG A 36 2.48 14.76 4.29
N LEU A 37 2.89 13.69 3.65
CA LEU A 37 4.30 13.27 3.62
C LEU A 37 5.14 14.22 2.76
N ALA A 38 4.60 14.70 1.64
CA ALA A 38 5.24 15.75 0.85
C ALA A 38 5.40 17.05 1.65
N ASP A 39 4.39 17.46 2.42
CA ASP A 39 4.44 18.64 3.29
C ASP A 39 5.48 18.49 4.44
N MET A 40 5.83 17.26 4.80
CA MET A 40 6.94 16.94 5.72
C MET A 40 8.31 16.94 5.01
N GLY A 41 8.38 17.24 3.71
CA GLY A 41 9.62 17.20 2.91
C GLY A 41 10.07 15.81 2.52
N LEU A 42 9.19 14.80 2.58
CA LEU A 42 9.48 13.42 2.22
C LEU A 42 8.96 13.12 0.79
N ASN A 43 9.88 12.88 -0.14
CA ASN A 43 9.54 12.67 -1.55
C ASN A 43 9.20 11.21 -1.87
N PHE A 44 8.20 10.66 -1.20
CA PHE A 44 7.63 9.38 -1.65
C PHE A 44 7.23 9.47 -3.13
N VAL A 45 7.54 8.44 -3.91
CA VAL A 45 7.20 8.41 -5.34
C VAL A 45 5.69 8.67 -5.57
N ALA A 46 4.84 8.17 -4.68
CA ALA A 46 3.40 8.41 -4.71
C ALA A 46 2.99 9.89 -4.55
N THR A 47 3.89 10.80 -4.18
CA THR A 47 3.61 12.24 -4.08
C THR A 47 3.67 12.95 -5.44
N TYR A 48 4.39 12.38 -6.43
CA TYR A 48 4.68 13.06 -7.70
C TYR A 48 4.56 12.17 -8.94
N GLN A 49 4.33 10.85 -8.78
CA GLN A 49 4.23 9.93 -9.91
C GLN A 49 3.13 10.36 -10.90
N ASP A 50 3.37 10.18 -12.19
CA ASP A 50 2.38 10.37 -13.23
C ASP A 50 1.54 9.11 -13.50
N GLU A 51 0.60 9.21 -14.44
CA GLU A 51 -0.26 8.09 -14.83
C GLU A 51 0.53 6.95 -15.48
N GLU A 52 1.58 7.27 -16.25
CA GLU A 52 2.45 6.26 -16.88
C GLU A 52 3.20 5.45 -15.83
N TYR A 53 3.69 6.10 -14.79
CA TYR A 53 4.33 5.43 -13.66
C TYR A 53 3.35 4.54 -12.90
N THR A 54 2.13 5.02 -12.67
CA THR A 54 1.06 4.23 -12.06
C THR A 54 0.74 2.99 -12.90
N GLU A 55 0.63 3.15 -14.24
CA GLU A 55 0.38 2.04 -15.17
C GLU A 55 1.50 0.98 -15.14
N ARG A 56 2.77 1.40 -15.04
CA ARG A 56 3.90 0.47 -14.91
C ARG A 56 3.78 -0.41 -13.65
N TYR A 57 3.36 0.16 -12.53
CA TYR A 57 3.12 -0.62 -11.31
C TYR A 57 1.96 -1.59 -11.45
N LEU A 58 0.89 -1.20 -12.15
CA LEU A 58 -0.25 -2.09 -12.44
C LEU A 58 0.15 -3.29 -13.31
N LYS A 59 1.19 -3.16 -14.15
CA LYS A 59 1.71 -4.26 -14.98
C LYS A 59 2.60 -5.23 -14.19
N ASN A 60 3.23 -4.78 -13.11
CA ASN A 60 4.25 -5.54 -12.37
C ASN A 60 3.76 -6.09 -11.03
N GLY A 61 2.48 -5.90 -10.71
CA GLY A 61 1.89 -6.34 -9.45
C GLY A 61 0.38 -6.36 -9.52
N ARG A 62 -0.23 -6.54 -8.37
CA ARG A 62 -1.69 -6.47 -8.21
C ARG A 62 -2.05 -5.21 -7.43
N CYS A 63 -3.06 -4.52 -7.87
CA CYS A 63 -3.59 -3.35 -7.19
C CYS A 63 -4.99 -3.66 -6.68
N PHE A 64 -5.20 -3.54 -5.39
CA PHE A 64 -6.53 -3.62 -4.81
C PHE A 64 -7.04 -2.21 -4.55
N ILE A 65 -8.30 -1.99 -4.86
CA ILE A 65 -8.97 -0.71 -4.67
C ILE A 65 -10.14 -0.86 -3.71
N LEU A 66 -10.39 0.20 -2.96
CA LEU A 66 -11.55 0.36 -2.11
C LEU A 66 -12.49 1.37 -2.78
N LEU A 67 -13.70 0.94 -3.03
CA LEU A 67 -14.79 1.76 -3.55
C LEU A 67 -15.78 2.06 -2.42
N MET A 68 -16.32 3.26 -2.39
CA MET A 68 -17.45 3.68 -1.58
C MET A 68 -18.54 4.22 -2.51
N ASP A 69 -19.69 3.58 -2.54
CA ASP A 69 -20.79 3.93 -3.45
C ASP A 69 -20.29 4.11 -4.90
N CYS A 70 -19.50 3.13 -5.37
CA CYS A 70 -18.83 3.07 -6.69
C CYS A 70 -17.73 4.12 -6.94
N LYS A 71 -17.33 4.92 -5.94
CA LYS A 71 -16.24 5.89 -6.08
C LYS A 71 -14.96 5.35 -5.46
N LEU A 72 -13.83 5.55 -6.13
CA LEU A 72 -12.51 5.16 -5.65
C LEU A 72 -12.12 6.02 -4.43
N VAL A 73 -11.91 5.37 -3.28
CA VAL A 73 -11.57 6.03 -2.01
C VAL A 73 -10.36 5.43 -1.31
N GLY A 74 -9.81 4.32 -1.80
CA GLY A 74 -8.62 3.74 -1.23
C GLY A 74 -7.93 2.78 -2.18
N THR A 75 -6.66 2.49 -1.92
CA THR A 75 -5.85 1.56 -2.71
C THR A 75 -4.71 0.97 -1.88
N ILE A 76 -4.26 -0.21 -2.27
CA ILE A 76 -3.05 -0.87 -1.80
C ILE A 76 -2.48 -1.73 -2.92
N PHE A 77 -1.17 -1.58 -3.19
CA PHE A 77 -0.47 -2.38 -4.18
C PHE A 77 0.24 -3.55 -3.51
N TYR A 78 0.16 -4.71 -4.14
CA TYR A 78 0.75 -5.97 -3.73
C TYR A 78 1.66 -6.45 -4.85
N TYR A 79 2.97 -6.57 -4.60
CA TYR A 79 3.94 -6.86 -5.65
C TYR A 79 5.19 -7.56 -5.13
N THR A 80 5.93 -8.15 -6.06
CA THR A 80 7.27 -8.68 -5.83
C THR A 80 8.27 -7.82 -6.62
N HIS A 81 9.44 -7.57 -6.05
CA HIS A 81 10.51 -6.90 -6.77
C HIS A 81 11.32 -7.90 -7.59
N ASN A 82 11.65 -7.50 -8.81
CA ASN A 82 12.56 -8.25 -9.70
C ASN A 82 13.91 -7.54 -9.85
N TRP A 83 14.31 -6.74 -8.85
CA TRP A 83 15.58 -6.02 -8.85
C TRP A 83 16.61 -6.78 -8.02
N ASP A 84 17.88 -6.67 -8.42
CA ASP A 84 18.98 -7.35 -7.71
C ASP A 84 19.29 -6.69 -6.36
N ASP A 85 19.23 -5.36 -6.29
CA ASP A 85 19.52 -4.59 -5.08
C ASP A 85 18.24 -4.29 -4.30
N ILE A 86 17.83 -5.26 -3.48
CA ILE A 86 16.65 -5.20 -2.60
C ILE A 86 16.97 -5.85 -1.24
N PRO A 87 16.23 -5.49 -0.18
CA PRO A 87 16.31 -6.16 1.11
C PRO A 87 16.22 -7.68 0.99
N GLU A 88 17.08 -8.40 1.72
CA GLU A 88 17.16 -9.88 1.66
C GLU A 88 15.80 -10.57 1.91
N ILE A 89 14.98 -10.01 2.79
CA ILE A 89 13.62 -10.52 3.07
C ILE A 89 12.75 -10.56 1.82
N LEU A 90 12.96 -9.63 0.86
CA LEU A 90 12.17 -9.54 -0.37
C LEU A 90 12.67 -10.47 -1.48
N LYS A 91 13.82 -11.11 -1.31
CA LYS A 91 14.34 -12.15 -2.21
C LYS A 91 13.68 -13.50 -1.97
N ARG A 92 12.95 -13.64 -0.88
CA ARG A 92 12.28 -14.88 -0.49
C ARG A 92 10.98 -15.06 -1.26
N ASP A 93 10.73 -16.26 -1.77
CA ASP A 93 9.49 -16.60 -2.49
C ASP A 93 8.24 -16.58 -1.59
N ASP A 94 8.41 -16.80 -0.29
CA ASP A 94 7.32 -16.81 0.68
C ASP A 94 7.07 -15.44 1.33
N ALA A 95 7.79 -14.39 0.91
CA ALA A 95 7.55 -13.01 1.30
C ALA A 95 6.94 -12.19 0.15
N VAL A 96 6.23 -11.13 0.49
CA VAL A 96 5.63 -10.23 -0.48
C VAL A 96 5.62 -8.81 0.05
N LEU A 97 5.82 -7.85 -0.82
CA LEU A 97 5.79 -6.42 -0.49
C LEU A 97 4.41 -5.84 -0.82
N PHE A 98 3.91 -5.00 0.05
CA PHE A 98 2.87 -4.05 -0.30
C PHE A 98 3.37 -2.60 -0.19
N GLY A 99 2.77 -1.73 -0.97
CA GLY A 99 3.07 -0.30 -0.94
C GLY A 99 1.95 0.51 -1.55
N LYS A 100 2.20 1.81 -1.75
CA LYS A 100 1.20 2.75 -2.30
C LYS A 100 -0.16 2.61 -1.61
N PHE A 101 -0.10 2.38 -0.30
CA PHE A 101 -1.28 2.26 0.55
C PHE A 101 -1.86 3.65 0.82
N ALA A 102 -3.09 3.85 0.39
CA ALA A 102 -3.75 5.15 0.46
C ALA A 102 -5.24 5.01 0.77
N VAL A 103 -5.76 5.96 1.54
CA VAL A 103 -7.20 6.19 1.76
C VAL A 103 -7.45 7.68 1.59
N GLU A 104 -8.55 8.03 0.92
CA GLU A 104 -9.00 9.42 0.76
C GLU A 104 -8.91 10.17 2.10
N PRO A 105 -8.18 11.30 2.18
CA PRO A 105 -7.89 11.97 3.45
C PRO A 105 -9.11 12.24 4.34
N LYS A 106 -10.24 12.60 3.72
CA LYS A 106 -11.49 12.87 4.44
C LYS A 106 -12.13 11.63 5.08
N LEU A 107 -11.72 10.44 4.66
CA LEU A 107 -12.23 9.16 5.13
C LEU A 107 -11.22 8.39 6.01
N GLN A 108 -10.07 8.98 6.30
CA GLN A 108 -9.10 8.39 7.22
C GLN A 108 -9.64 8.34 8.66
N ASN A 109 -9.01 7.50 9.49
CA ASN A 109 -9.39 7.25 10.89
C ASN A 109 -10.79 6.66 11.10
N GLN A 110 -11.42 6.11 10.05
CA GLN A 110 -12.71 5.42 10.09
C GLN A 110 -12.57 3.90 9.93
N GLY A 111 -11.37 3.36 10.08
CA GLY A 111 -11.11 1.92 9.96
C GLY A 111 -10.94 1.40 8.53
N LEU A 112 -11.15 2.23 7.50
CA LEU A 112 -11.07 1.80 6.09
C LEU A 112 -9.67 1.32 5.69
N GLY A 113 -8.63 1.98 6.18
CA GLY A 113 -7.25 1.53 5.97
C GLY A 113 -7.00 0.16 6.60
N SER A 114 -7.54 -0.09 7.79
CA SER A 114 -7.44 -1.41 8.43
C SER A 114 -8.13 -2.49 7.61
N LYS A 115 -9.29 -2.20 7.03
CA LYS A 115 -9.99 -3.14 6.11
C LYS A 115 -9.15 -3.49 4.88
N LEU A 116 -8.50 -2.50 4.24
CA LEU A 116 -7.59 -2.76 3.12
C LEU A 116 -6.38 -3.61 3.55
N MET A 117 -5.81 -3.32 4.71
CA MET A 117 -4.69 -4.08 5.26
C MET A 117 -5.10 -5.53 5.57
N ASP A 118 -6.25 -5.73 6.24
CA ASP A 118 -6.78 -7.06 6.54
C ASP A 118 -7.01 -7.87 5.25
N PHE A 119 -7.55 -7.21 4.23
CA PHE A 119 -7.79 -7.82 2.92
C PHE A 119 -6.48 -8.27 2.25
N VAL A 120 -5.46 -7.42 2.21
CA VAL A 120 -4.19 -7.77 1.55
C VAL A 120 -3.40 -8.80 2.34
N GLU A 121 -3.43 -8.76 3.67
CA GLU A 121 -2.81 -9.77 4.54
C GLU A 121 -3.45 -11.14 4.32
N LYS A 122 -4.78 -11.20 4.29
CA LYS A 122 -5.54 -12.42 3.99
C LYS A 122 -5.23 -12.92 2.58
N HIS A 123 -5.24 -12.02 1.59
CA HIS A 123 -4.89 -12.35 0.21
C HIS A 123 -3.48 -12.95 0.10
N ALA A 124 -2.50 -12.37 0.78
CA ALA A 124 -1.13 -12.90 0.80
C ALA A 124 -1.08 -14.31 1.38
N LEU A 125 -1.76 -14.55 2.50
CA LEU A 125 -1.84 -15.87 3.14
C LEU A 125 -2.50 -16.91 2.22
N GLU A 126 -3.63 -16.59 1.60
CA GLU A 126 -4.36 -17.46 0.66
C GLU A 126 -3.52 -17.80 -0.59
N ASN A 127 -2.54 -16.95 -0.95
CA ASN A 127 -1.58 -17.19 -2.04
C ASN A 127 -0.24 -17.79 -1.55
N GLY A 128 -0.23 -18.42 -0.37
CA GLY A 128 0.90 -19.18 0.14
C GLY A 128 2.05 -18.33 0.67
N LYS A 129 1.86 -17.03 0.87
CA LYS A 129 2.88 -16.17 1.49
C LYS A 129 2.85 -16.35 3.01
N LYS A 130 4.04 -16.40 3.60
CA LYS A 130 4.23 -16.54 5.06
C LYS A 130 4.55 -15.22 5.72
N GLU A 131 4.97 -14.23 4.94
CA GLU A 131 5.40 -12.95 5.46
C GLU A 131 5.01 -11.82 4.51
N ILE A 132 4.46 -10.75 5.07
CA ILE A 132 4.14 -9.53 4.34
C ILE A 132 5.05 -8.41 4.81
N VAL A 133 5.58 -7.65 3.87
CA VAL A 133 6.63 -6.65 4.06
C VAL A 133 6.12 -5.29 3.59
N LEU A 134 6.59 -4.25 4.22
CA LEU A 134 6.44 -2.86 3.78
C LEU A 134 7.75 -2.12 3.98
N ASP A 135 7.89 -0.99 3.30
CA ASP A 135 8.87 0.02 3.66
C ASP A 135 8.22 1.40 3.78
N THR A 136 8.74 2.22 4.65
CA THR A 136 8.30 3.60 4.87
C THR A 136 9.46 4.45 5.41
N SER A 137 9.32 5.77 5.38
CA SER A 137 10.35 6.67 5.90
C SER A 137 10.55 6.50 7.42
N GLU A 138 11.81 6.44 7.87
CA GLU A 138 12.12 6.50 9.30
C GLU A 138 11.60 7.80 9.96
N LYS A 139 11.43 8.87 9.18
CA LYS A 139 10.93 10.17 9.64
C LYS A 139 9.41 10.25 9.71
N ALA A 140 8.69 9.26 9.18
CA ALA A 140 7.23 9.20 9.22
C ALA A 140 6.73 8.47 10.49
N GLY A 141 7.02 9.01 11.68
CA GLY A 141 6.75 8.36 12.97
C GLY A 141 5.32 7.87 13.12
N HIS A 142 4.33 8.63 12.65
CA HIS A 142 2.92 8.24 12.71
C HIS A 142 2.60 6.98 11.89
N LEU A 143 3.32 6.73 10.76
CA LEU A 143 3.18 5.50 9.99
C LEU A 143 3.89 4.34 10.70
N ASN A 144 5.08 4.58 11.23
CA ASN A 144 5.84 3.59 11.97
C ASN A 144 5.03 3.09 13.17
N ASP A 145 4.38 3.98 13.92
CA ASP A 145 3.50 3.65 15.03
C ASP A 145 2.27 2.85 14.58
N TYR A 146 1.66 3.26 13.46
CA TYR A 146 0.51 2.57 12.89
C TYR A 146 0.85 1.11 12.54
N TYR A 147 1.93 0.88 11.80
CA TYR A 147 2.34 -0.47 11.41
C TYR A 147 2.80 -1.31 12.60
N THR A 148 3.51 -0.71 13.56
CA THR A 148 3.91 -1.41 14.80
C THR A 148 2.68 -1.89 15.57
N LYS A 149 1.65 -1.07 15.74
CA LYS A 149 0.38 -1.45 16.39
C LYS A 149 -0.35 -2.56 15.66
N ARG A 150 -0.15 -2.70 14.33
CA ARG A 150 -0.69 -3.80 13.53
C ARG A 150 0.15 -5.08 13.58
N GLY A 151 1.24 -5.10 14.35
CA GLY A 151 2.11 -6.26 14.53
C GLY A 151 3.26 -6.37 13.53
N TYR A 152 3.49 -5.33 12.73
CA TYR A 152 4.70 -5.25 11.91
C TYR A 152 5.90 -4.95 12.80
N ARG A 153 7.02 -5.59 12.49
CA ARG A 153 8.28 -5.46 13.24
C ARG A 153 9.38 -4.95 12.34
N PHE A 154 10.27 -4.15 12.90
CA PHE A 154 11.48 -3.68 12.22
C PHE A 154 12.33 -4.86 11.73
N VAL A 155 12.78 -4.78 10.49
CA VAL A 155 13.71 -5.75 9.88
C VAL A 155 15.08 -5.10 9.70
N GLN A 156 15.14 -4.03 8.90
CA GLN A 156 16.37 -3.30 8.60
C GLN A 156 16.08 -1.90 8.07
N TYR A 157 17.10 -1.07 7.99
CA TYR A 157 17.09 0.15 7.20
C TYR A 157 17.42 -0.16 5.75
N TRP A 158 16.89 0.68 4.85
CA TRP A 158 17.20 0.60 3.43
C TRP A 158 17.20 1.97 2.78
N GLN A 159 18.06 2.16 1.76
CA GLN A 159 18.09 3.42 1.00
C GLN A 159 17.73 3.13 -0.45
N TRP A 160 16.55 3.56 -0.85
CA TRP A 160 16.16 3.55 -2.25
C TRP A 160 16.77 4.73 -3.00
N PRO A 161 17.16 4.58 -4.29
CA PRO A 161 17.80 5.65 -5.05
C PRO A 161 16.88 6.85 -5.31
N ASP A 162 15.57 6.63 -5.39
CA ASP A 162 14.60 7.63 -5.85
C ASP A 162 13.94 8.43 -4.70
N VAL A 163 14.40 8.26 -3.46
CA VAL A 163 13.84 8.94 -2.31
C VAL A 163 14.89 9.69 -1.50
N ASN A 164 14.47 10.76 -0.83
CA ASN A 164 15.35 11.63 -0.04
C ASN A 164 15.38 11.29 1.46
N TYR A 165 14.96 10.09 1.80
CA TYR A 165 14.92 9.58 3.17
C TYR A 165 15.42 8.15 3.24
N ARG A 166 15.88 7.75 4.42
CA ARG A 166 16.16 6.35 4.71
C ARG A 166 14.86 5.62 5.06
N SER A 167 14.61 4.49 4.42
CA SER A 167 13.46 3.63 4.71
C SER A 167 13.70 2.75 5.93
N ILE A 168 12.63 2.51 6.67
CA ILE A 168 12.49 1.38 7.59
C ILE A 168 11.74 0.28 6.85
N VAL A 169 12.37 -0.87 6.70
CA VAL A 169 11.71 -2.10 6.23
C VAL A 169 11.08 -2.78 7.43
N MET A 170 9.82 -3.09 7.34
CA MET A 170 9.05 -3.77 8.39
C MET A 170 8.36 -5.01 7.81
N SER A 171 8.17 -6.02 8.63
CA SER A 171 7.45 -7.23 8.23
C SER A 171 6.51 -7.76 9.29
N LYS A 172 5.52 -8.52 8.84
CA LYS A 172 4.59 -9.25 9.68
C LYS A 172 4.48 -10.69 9.18
N LYS A 173 4.69 -11.65 10.09
CA LYS A 173 4.40 -13.06 9.81
C LYS A 173 2.90 -13.26 9.70
N LEU A 174 2.47 -13.92 8.63
CA LEU A 174 1.09 -14.28 8.41
C LEU A 174 0.81 -15.63 9.08
N GLN A 175 -0.28 -15.72 9.80
CA GLN A 175 -0.73 -16.94 10.48
C GLN A 175 -2.14 -17.27 10.01
N SER A 176 -2.36 -18.55 9.76
CA SER A 176 -3.69 -19.12 9.47
C SER A 176 -4.55 -19.16 10.73
#